data_a18541a2caeee0dc8c472ba836e245f2
#
_entry.id   a18541a2caeee0dc8c472ba836e245f2
#
_cell.length_a   1.000
_cell.length_b   1.000
_cell.length_c   1.000
_cell.angle_alpha   90.00
_cell.angle_beta   90.00
_cell.angle_gamma   90.00
#
_symmetry.space_group_name_H-M   'P 1'
#
loop_
_entity.id
_entity.type
_entity.pdbx_description
1 polymer ?
#
loop_
_entity_poly.entity_id
_entity_poly.type
_entity_poly.pdbx_seq_one_letter_code
_entity_poly.pdbx_strand_id
1 'polypeptide(L)'
;MAQTSAATFDYQAINLHMAKQLVKDLLEAFDAEGNRTRLARALVTAQEKTDRLMLEVTPLAVDIASEALARWGIVEHEGDAFVKVMERISLLAPRDEELSFDVYQLKQKFLPVPPKELLEAEAKRVKEELRQQRRAAQQAKEEEERLAEEKRKAEARQFARETFGEGTTA
;
A
#
# COMPACT_ATOMS: atom_id res chain seq x y z
N MET A 1 -7.44 39.71 17.01
CA MET A 1 -7.89 38.31 16.88
C MET A 1 -6.71 37.48 16.47
N ALA A 2 -6.16 36.70 17.37
CA ALA A 2 -5.00 35.84 17.10
C ALA A 2 -5.53 34.61 16.34
N GLN A 3 -5.16 34.45 15.07
CA GLN A 3 -5.33 33.21 14.34
C GLN A 3 -4.37 32.20 14.97
N THR A 4 -4.88 31.33 15.80
CA THR A 4 -4.16 30.14 16.26
C THR A 4 -3.97 29.28 15.03
N SER A 5 -2.78 29.32 14.43
CA SER A 5 -2.38 28.38 13.39
C SER A 5 -2.49 26.98 14.00
N ALA A 6 -3.49 26.24 13.60
CA ALA A 6 -3.62 24.83 13.98
C ALA A 6 -2.36 24.12 13.45
N ALA A 7 -1.53 23.62 14.37
CA ALA A 7 -0.36 22.85 13.99
C ALA A 7 -0.83 21.63 13.20
N THR A 8 -0.42 21.54 11.93
CA THR A 8 -0.73 20.40 11.08
C THR A 8 -0.04 19.16 11.66
N PHE A 9 -0.78 18.10 11.86
CA PHE A 9 -0.22 16.85 12.39
C PHE A 9 0.77 16.24 11.40
N ASP A 10 1.94 15.84 11.89
CA ASP A 10 2.94 15.15 11.05
C ASP A 10 2.63 13.66 10.91
N TYR A 11 1.95 13.28 9.83
CA TYR A 11 1.62 11.88 9.55
C TYR A 11 2.83 10.97 9.33
N GLN A 12 3.99 11.54 8.97
CA GLN A 12 5.22 10.77 8.81
C GLN A 12 5.81 10.33 10.16
N ALA A 13 5.46 11.03 11.24
CA ALA A 13 5.83 10.65 12.59
C ALA A 13 5.13 9.37 13.10
N ILE A 14 4.05 8.93 12.44
CA ILE A 14 3.39 7.66 12.75
C ILE A 14 4.36 6.51 12.45
N ASN A 15 4.87 5.91 13.51
CA ASN A 15 5.69 4.70 13.48
C ASN A 15 4.83 3.43 13.66
N LEU A 16 5.45 2.26 13.59
CA LEU A 16 4.76 0.98 13.69
C LEU A 16 3.99 0.81 15.01
N HIS A 17 4.58 1.24 16.14
CA HIS A 17 3.93 1.15 17.44
C HIS A 17 2.69 2.04 17.51
N MET A 18 2.81 3.29 17.08
CA MET A 18 1.67 4.21 16.99
C MET A 18 0.59 3.69 16.06
N ALA A 19 0.97 3.14 14.90
CA ALA A 19 0.03 2.57 13.96
C ALA A 19 -0.82 1.44 14.57
N LYS A 20 -0.21 0.53 15.34
CA LYS A 20 -0.92 -0.53 16.06
C LYS A 20 -1.92 0.03 17.07
N GLN A 21 -1.52 1.02 17.85
CA GLN A 21 -2.43 1.64 18.83
C GLN A 21 -3.57 2.39 18.14
N LEU A 22 -3.27 3.18 17.11
CA LEU A 22 -4.28 3.88 16.33
C LEU A 22 -5.31 2.93 15.72
N VAL A 23 -4.87 1.80 15.13
CA VAL A 23 -5.80 0.82 14.56
C VAL A 23 -6.66 0.17 15.64
N LYS A 24 -6.12 -0.15 16.82
CA LYS A 24 -6.88 -0.68 17.95
C LYS A 24 -7.94 0.31 18.44
N ASP A 25 -7.56 1.57 18.61
CA ASP A 25 -8.50 2.63 19.03
C ASP A 25 -9.60 2.87 17.98
N LEU A 26 -9.25 2.79 16.70
CA LEU A 26 -10.23 2.85 15.60
C LEU A 26 -11.17 1.64 15.64
N LEU A 27 -10.65 0.42 15.76
CA LEU A 27 -11.48 -0.79 15.88
C LEU A 27 -12.45 -0.68 17.06
N GLU A 28 -11.97 -0.24 18.22
CA GLU A 28 -12.80 -0.03 19.40
C GLU A 28 -13.91 1.01 19.15
N ALA A 29 -13.58 2.12 18.50
CA ALA A 29 -14.56 3.14 18.12
C ALA A 29 -15.63 2.60 17.16
N PHE A 30 -15.23 1.80 16.15
CA PHE A 30 -16.17 1.17 15.22
C PHE A 30 -17.01 0.08 15.87
N ASP A 31 -16.49 -0.63 16.87
CA ASP A 31 -17.19 -1.70 17.59
C ASP A 31 -18.07 -1.17 18.74
N ALA A 32 -17.98 0.10 19.10
CA ALA A 32 -18.87 0.74 20.05
C ALA A 32 -20.33 0.53 19.61
N GLU A 33 -21.21 0.11 20.52
CA GLU A 33 -22.58 -0.35 20.23
C GLU A 33 -23.38 0.65 19.38
N GLY A 34 -23.30 1.93 19.70
CA GLY A 34 -23.98 3.00 18.95
C GLY A 34 -23.45 3.10 17.52
N ASN A 35 -22.14 3.09 17.32
CA ASN A 35 -21.50 3.21 16.03
C ASN A 35 -21.73 1.99 15.16
N ARG A 36 -21.62 0.79 15.75
CA ARG A 36 -21.93 -0.47 15.07
C ARG A 36 -23.37 -0.48 14.55
N THR A 37 -24.34 -0.02 15.33
CA THR A 37 -25.75 0.07 14.91
C THR A 37 -25.94 1.07 13.78
N ARG A 38 -25.30 2.25 13.85
CA ARG A 38 -25.35 3.28 12.78
C ARG A 38 -24.77 2.74 11.47
N LEU A 39 -23.60 2.09 11.52
CA LEU A 39 -22.96 1.47 10.35
C LEU A 39 -23.80 0.34 9.75
N ALA A 40 -24.36 -0.55 10.57
CA ALA A 40 -25.21 -1.63 10.08
C ALA A 40 -26.43 -1.07 9.33
N ARG A 41 -27.05 -0.01 9.83
CA ARG A 41 -28.17 0.66 9.14
C ARG A 41 -27.73 1.26 7.80
N ALA A 42 -26.61 1.99 7.77
CA ALA A 42 -26.08 2.59 6.54
C ALA A 42 -25.76 1.51 5.49
N LEU A 43 -25.13 0.41 5.89
CA LEU A 43 -24.82 -0.73 5.01
C LEU A 43 -26.09 -1.38 4.43
N VAL A 44 -27.12 -1.61 5.26
CA VAL A 44 -28.42 -2.14 4.80
C VAL A 44 -29.10 -1.17 3.84
N THR A 45 -29.07 0.13 4.14
CA THR A 45 -29.70 1.16 3.27
C THR A 45 -28.97 1.28 1.93
N ALA A 46 -27.65 1.15 1.95
CA ALA A 46 -26.82 1.17 0.73
C ALA A 46 -27.08 -0.05 -0.18
N GLN A 47 -27.63 -1.15 0.33
CA GLN A 47 -27.96 -2.37 -0.42
C GLN A 47 -26.81 -2.85 -1.33
N GLU A 48 -25.59 -2.79 -0.84
CA GLU A 48 -24.37 -3.17 -1.57
C GLU A 48 -24.11 -2.37 -2.87
N LYS A 49 -24.86 -1.30 -3.12
CA LYS A 49 -24.60 -0.42 -4.26
C LYS A 49 -23.44 0.50 -3.97
N THR A 50 -22.39 0.41 -4.78
CA THR A 50 -21.15 1.17 -4.60
C THR A 50 -21.40 2.67 -4.41
N ASP A 51 -22.26 3.27 -5.23
CA ASP A 51 -22.55 4.71 -5.15
C ASP A 51 -23.17 5.10 -3.80
N ARG A 52 -24.08 4.27 -3.27
CA ARG A 52 -24.70 4.51 -1.97
C ARG A 52 -23.76 4.23 -0.81
N LEU A 53 -22.88 3.23 -0.93
CA LEU A 53 -21.83 2.99 0.07
C LEU A 53 -20.94 4.22 0.23
N MET A 54 -20.53 4.83 -0.88
CA MET A 54 -19.72 6.05 -0.84
C MET A 54 -20.46 7.23 -0.22
N LEU A 55 -21.78 7.35 -0.46
CA LEU A 55 -22.57 8.47 0.04
C LEU A 55 -23.04 8.32 1.48
N GLU A 56 -23.30 7.10 1.94
CA GLU A 56 -23.93 6.86 3.24
C GLU A 56 -22.97 6.27 4.28
N VAL A 57 -22.10 5.34 3.85
CA VAL A 57 -21.21 4.63 4.78
C VAL A 57 -19.90 5.38 4.98
N THR A 58 -19.32 5.92 3.91
CA THR A 58 -18.01 6.61 4.00
C THR A 58 -18.05 7.84 4.91
N PRO A 59 -19.02 8.77 4.81
CA PRO A 59 -19.07 9.91 5.72
C PRO A 59 -19.23 9.48 7.18
N LEU A 60 -20.06 8.46 7.43
CA LEU A 60 -20.26 7.92 8.78
C LEU A 60 -18.98 7.26 9.33
N ALA A 61 -18.23 6.53 8.50
CA ALA A 61 -16.96 5.97 8.90
C ALA A 61 -15.93 7.05 9.23
N VAL A 62 -15.91 8.14 8.45
CA VAL A 62 -15.06 9.31 8.71
C VAL A 62 -15.43 9.97 10.03
N ASP A 63 -16.71 10.17 10.33
CA ASP A 63 -17.16 10.74 11.60
C ASP A 63 -16.69 9.92 12.79
N ILE A 64 -16.92 8.60 12.75
CA ILE A 64 -16.49 7.67 13.82
C ILE A 64 -14.98 7.70 13.99
N ALA A 65 -14.24 7.66 12.90
CA ALA A 65 -12.79 7.71 12.93
C ALA A 65 -12.26 9.04 13.48
N SER A 66 -12.88 10.17 13.10
CA SER A 66 -12.47 11.51 13.53
C SER A 66 -12.56 11.68 15.06
N GLU A 67 -13.59 11.10 15.69
CA GLU A 67 -13.71 11.09 17.16
C GLU A 67 -12.56 10.32 17.83
N ALA A 68 -12.15 9.20 17.26
CA ALA A 68 -11.02 8.41 17.75
C ALA A 68 -9.68 9.12 17.51
N LEU A 69 -9.47 9.70 16.33
CA LEU A 69 -8.25 10.40 15.94
C LEU A 69 -8.04 11.70 16.73
N ALA A 70 -9.12 12.37 17.12
CA ALA A 70 -9.05 13.56 17.96
C ALA A 70 -8.35 13.31 19.31
N ARG A 71 -8.46 12.11 19.87
CA ARG A 71 -7.75 11.71 21.10
C ARG A 71 -6.22 11.69 20.93
N TRP A 72 -5.76 11.52 19.67
CA TRP A 72 -4.35 11.57 19.29
C TRP A 72 -3.88 12.97 18.87
N GLY A 73 -4.75 13.97 18.99
CA GLY A 73 -4.47 15.33 18.50
C GLY A 73 -4.49 15.46 16.98
N ILE A 74 -5.02 14.44 16.30
CA ILE A 74 -5.16 14.44 14.84
C ILE A 74 -6.54 15.05 14.52
N VAL A 75 -6.53 16.35 14.27
CA VAL A 75 -7.74 17.13 14.00
C VAL A 75 -7.53 17.87 12.68
N GLU A 76 -8.09 17.37 11.62
CA GLU A 76 -8.17 18.07 10.33
C GLU A 76 -9.63 18.18 9.90
N HIS A 77 -9.92 19.23 9.13
CA HIS A 77 -11.26 19.42 8.57
C HIS A 77 -11.51 18.44 7.41
N GLU A 78 -12.77 18.00 7.27
CA GLU A 78 -13.29 17.32 6.06
C GLU A 78 -12.85 15.87 5.81
N GLY A 79 -12.48 15.10 6.84
CA GLY A 79 -12.20 13.66 6.68
C GLY A 79 -10.84 13.31 6.12
N ASP A 80 -10.04 14.29 5.71
CA ASP A 80 -8.68 14.08 5.19
C ASP A 80 -7.77 13.40 6.21
N ALA A 81 -7.96 13.69 7.50
CA ALA A 81 -7.18 13.07 8.58
C ALA A 81 -7.26 11.55 8.55
N PHE A 82 -8.49 11.01 8.43
CA PHE A 82 -8.68 9.56 8.39
C PHE A 82 -8.01 8.92 7.17
N VAL A 83 -8.15 9.56 5.99
CA VAL A 83 -7.52 9.06 4.76
C VAL A 83 -5.99 9.04 4.90
N LYS A 84 -5.37 10.14 5.34
CA LYS A 84 -3.92 10.24 5.53
C LYS A 84 -3.38 9.25 6.56
N VAL A 85 -4.10 9.05 7.67
CA VAL A 85 -3.76 8.05 8.68
C VAL A 85 -3.82 6.64 8.06
N MET A 86 -4.89 6.31 7.33
CA MET A 86 -5.05 5.01 6.69
C MET A 86 -4.00 4.75 5.60
N GLU A 87 -3.63 5.76 4.82
CA GLU A 87 -2.52 5.67 3.87
C GLU A 87 -1.21 5.35 4.57
N ARG A 88 -0.88 6.09 5.64
CA ARG A 88 0.34 5.85 6.39
C ARG A 88 0.37 4.47 7.05
N ILE A 89 -0.72 4.04 7.66
CA ILE A 89 -0.86 2.71 8.25
C ILE A 89 -0.73 1.63 7.18
N SER A 90 -1.33 1.81 6.01
CA SER A 90 -1.24 0.86 4.90
C SER A 90 0.19 0.67 4.37
N LEU A 91 1.06 1.69 4.47
CA LEU A 91 2.48 1.56 4.14
C LEU A 91 3.27 0.79 5.21
N LEU A 92 2.82 0.79 6.46
CA LEU A 92 3.47 0.10 7.57
C LEU A 92 2.98 -1.34 7.73
N ALA A 93 1.71 -1.61 7.41
CA ALA A 93 1.06 -2.90 7.59
C ALA A 93 1.82 -4.09 6.97
N PRO A 94 2.41 -4.02 5.75
CA PRO A 94 3.15 -5.14 5.17
C PRO A 94 4.38 -5.58 5.97
N ARG A 95 4.81 -4.79 6.95
CA ARG A 95 5.98 -5.06 7.79
C ARG A 95 5.65 -5.79 9.09
N ASP A 96 4.36 -5.97 9.37
CA ASP A 96 3.88 -6.54 10.62
C ASP A 96 2.55 -7.29 10.41
N GLU A 97 2.54 -8.56 10.72
CA GLU A 97 1.39 -9.45 10.46
C GLU A 97 0.18 -9.09 11.32
N GLU A 98 0.38 -8.73 12.59
CA GLU A 98 -0.69 -8.30 13.49
C GLU A 98 -1.35 -7.03 12.98
N LEU A 99 -0.54 -6.01 12.61
CA LEU A 99 -1.06 -4.77 12.05
C LEU A 99 -1.81 -5.00 10.73
N SER A 100 -1.29 -5.86 9.86
CA SER A 100 -1.97 -6.24 8.61
C SER A 100 -3.34 -6.84 8.86
N PHE A 101 -3.45 -7.72 9.84
CA PHE A 101 -4.70 -8.35 10.23
C PHE A 101 -5.69 -7.33 10.81
N ASP A 102 -5.24 -6.48 11.72
CA ASP A 102 -6.09 -5.45 12.34
C ASP A 102 -6.58 -4.42 11.31
N VAL A 103 -5.73 -4.00 10.37
CA VAL A 103 -6.12 -3.14 9.25
C VAL A 103 -7.16 -3.80 8.35
N TYR A 104 -7.01 -5.08 8.09
CA TYR A 104 -8.00 -5.84 7.33
C TYR A 104 -9.35 -5.87 8.07
N GLN A 105 -9.35 -6.17 9.38
CA GLN A 105 -10.56 -6.12 10.20
C GLN A 105 -11.21 -4.74 10.20
N LEU A 106 -10.40 -3.67 10.35
CA LEU A 106 -10.91 -2.31 10.32
C LEU A 106 -11.61 -1.99 8.99
N LYS A 107 -10.99 -2.35 7.87
CA LYS A 107 -11.60 -2.15 6.54
C LYS A 107 -12.91 -2.91 6.38
N GLN A 108 -13.05 -4.08 6.96
CA GLN A 108 -14.30 -4.85 6.93
C GLN A 108 -15.47 -4.17 7.64
N LYS A 109 -15.21 -3.22 8.57
CA LYS A 109 -16.27 -2.52 9.28
C LYS A 109 -17.07 -1.55 8.41
N PHE A 110 -16.44 -0.97 7.39
CA PHE A 110 -17.03 0.11 6.58
C PHE A 110 -16.87 -0.06 5.07
N LEU A 111 -16.03 -0.99 4.61
CA LEU A 111 -15.96 -1.32 3.18
C LEU A 111 -16.67 -2.65 2.92
N PRO A 112 -17.42 -2.76 1.82
CA PRO A 112 -17.93 -4.05 1.39
C PRO A 112 -16.71 -4.93 1.12
N VAL A 113 -16.63 -6.06 1.81
CA VAL A 113 -15.58 -7.05 1.54
C VAL A 113 -15.84 -7.60 0.14
N PRO A 114 -14.91 -7.47 -0.79
CA PRO A 114 -15.07 -8.09 -2.09
C PRO A 114 -15.33 -9.58 -1.91
N PRO A 115 -16.19 -10.20 -2.72
CA PRO A 115 -16.39 -11.64 -2.68
C PRO A 115 -15.05 -12.37 -2.65
N LYS A 116 -14.96 -13.44 -1.86
CA LYS A 116 -13.71 -14.20 -1.67
C LYS A 116 -13.07 -14.59 -3.01
N GLU A 117 -13.91 -14.90 -4.01
CA GLU A 117 -13.49 -15.23 -5.37
C GLU A 117 -12.75 -14.07 -6.06
N LEU A 118 -13.18 -12.81 -5.84
CA LEU A 118 -12.49 -11.63 -6.39
C LEU A 118 -11.14 -11.41 -5.72
N LEU A 119 -11.04 -11.58 -4.40
CA LEU A 119 -9.77 -11.49 -3.68
C LEU A 119 -8.78 -12.57 -4.14
N GLU A 120 -9.26 -13.80 -4.34
CA GLU A 120 -8.44 -14.90 -4.85
C GLU A 120 -8.01 -14.67 -6.30
N ALA A 121 -8.89 -14.12 -7.14
CA ALA A 121 -8.57 -13.77 -8.53
C ALA A 121 -7.51 -12.67 -8.61
N GLU A 122 -7.64 -11.61 -7.82
CA GLU A 122 -6.65 -10.54 -7.74
C GLU A 122 -5.30 -11.06 -7.20
N ALA A 123 -5.31 -11.88 -6.15
CA ALA A 123 -4.09 -12.49 -5.62
C ALA A 123 -3.37 -13.36 -6.66
N LYS A 124 -4.12 -14.10 -7.50
CA LYS A 124 -3.54 -14.86 -8.63
C LYS A 124 -2.93 -13.95 -9.68
N ARG A 125 -3.62 -12.84 -10.04
CA ARG A 125 -3.11 -11.85 -11.02
C ARG A 125 -1.80 -11.24 -10.55
N VAL A 126 -1.77 -10.70 -9.33
CA VAL A 126 -0.56 -10.10 -8.74
C VAL A 126 0.60 -11.10 -8.70
N LYS A 127 0.32 -12.36 -8.33
CA LYS A 127 1.33 -13.42 -8.31
C LYS A 127 1.88 -13.74 -9.70
N GLU A 128 1.03 -13.72 -10.73
CA GLU A 128 1.45 -13.97 -12.11
C GLU A 128 2.25 -12.78 -12.67
N GLU A 129 1.82 -11.55 -12.42
CA GLU A 129 2.57 -10.34 -12.79
C GLU A 129 3.96 -10.32 -12.16
N LEU A 130 4.06 -10.66 -10.88
CA LEU A 130 5.34 -10.74 -10.18
C LEU A 130 6.25 -11.82 -10.76
N ARG A 131 5.69 -12.96 -11.17
CA ARG A 131 6.43 -14.02 -11.87
C ARG A 131 6.93 -13.56 -13.24
N GLN A 132 6.10 -12.86 -14.02
CA GLN A 132 6.49 -12.32 -15.33
C GLN A 132 7.59 -11.27 -15.17
N GLN A 133 7.48 -10.37 -14.22
CA GLN A 133 8.53 -9.38 -13.92
C GLN A 133 9.86 -10.05 -13.56
N ARG A 134 9.83 -11.10 -12.70
CA ARG A 134 11.05 -11.84 -12.34
C ARG A 134 11.67 -12.54 -13.54
N ARG A 135 10.86 -13.15 -14.42
CA ARG A 135 11.35 -13.78 -15.67
C ARG A 135 11.96 -12.77 -16.62
N ALA A 136 11.29 -11.62 -16.81
CA ALA A 136 11.82 -10.54 -17.65
C ALA A 136 13.14 -9.97 -17.11
N ALA A 137 13.24 -9.76 -15.81
CA ALA A 137 14.47 -9.30 -15.16
C ALA A 137 15.61 -10.31 -15.30
N GLN A 138 15.31 -11.61 -15.19
CA GLN A 138 16.30 -12.65 -15.37
C GLN A 138 16.78 -12.75 -16.82
N GLN A 139 15.87 -12.68 -17.80
CA GLN A 139 16.22 -12.67 -19.21
C GLN A 139 17.07 -11.46 -19.60
N ALA A 140 16.72 -10.27 -19.07
CA ALA A 140 17.52 -9.06 -19.29
C ALA A 140 18.94 -9.20 -18.75
N LYS A 141 19.08 -9.81 -17.57
CA LYS A 141 20.39 -10.08 -16.98
C LYS A 141 21.24 -11.08 -17.78
N GLU A 142 20.61 -12.16 -18.23
CA GLU A 142 21.27 -13.18 -19.09
C GLU A 142 21.72 -12.58 -20.44
N GLU A 143 20.89 -11.69 -21.02
CA GLU A 143 21.24 -10.99 -22.24
C GLU A 143 22.40 -10.01 -22.05
N GLU A 144 22.40 -9.27 -20.95
CA GLU A 144 23.51 -8.37 -20.58
C GLU A 144 24.82 -9.14 -20.38
N GLU A 145 24.78 -10.26 -19.68
CA GLU A 145 25.95 -11.13 -19.47
C GLU A 145 26.48 -11.68 -20.82
N ARG A 146 25.57 -12.11 -21.71
CA ARG A 146 25.94 -12.59 -23.06
C ARG A 146 26.63 -11.51 -23.89
N LEU A 147 26.04 -10.30 -23.90
CA LEU A 147 26.63 -9.17 -24.63
C LEU A 147 28.00 -8.76 -24.03
N ALA A 148 28.14 -8.79 -22.73
CA ALA A 148 29.41 -8.52 -22.07
C ALA A 148 30.47 -9.56 -22.41
N GLU A 149 30.09 -10.84 -22.51
CA GLU A 149 31.00 -11.92 -22.94
C GLU A 149 31.42 -11.80 -24.39
N GLU A 150 30.48 -11.49 -25.30
CA GLU A 150 30.77 -11.24 -26.71
C GLU A 150 31.74 -10.06 -26.89
N LYS A 151 31.54 -8.99 -26.15
CA LYS A 151 32.43 -7.81 -26.14
C LYS A 151 33.83 -8.20 -25.68
N ARG A 152 33.98 -8.94 -24.59
CA ARG A 152 35.28 -9.46 -24.12
C ARG A 152 35.97 -10.34 -25.16
N LYS A 153 35.21 -11.22 -25.84
CA LYS A 153 35.76 -12.06 -26.91
C LYS A 153 36.21 -11.24 -28.12
N ALA A 154 35.47 -10.18 -28.48
CA ALA A 154 35.85 -9.29 -29.56
C ALA A 154 37.12 -8.50 -29.24
N GLU A 155 37.22 -7.94 -28.04
CA GLU A 155 38.41 -7.22 -27.57
C GLU A 155 39.63 -8.13 -27.51
N ALA A 156 39.49 -9.38 -27.03
CA ALA A 156 40.58 -10.36 -27.02
C ALA A 156 41.06 -10.73 -28.44
N ARG A 157 40.15 -10.85 -29.41
CA ARG A 157 40.50 -11.09 -30.83
C ARG A 157 41.23 -9.89 -31.46
N GLN A 158 40.78 -8.69 -31.12
CA GLN A 158 41.44 -7.49 -31.59
C GLN A 158 42.83 -7.35 -31.01
N PHE A 159 43.01 -7.55 -29.72
CA PHE A 159 44.31 -7.59 -29.06
C PHE A 159 45.28 -8.62 -29.66
N ALA A 160 44.76 -9.83 -29.93
CA ALA A 160 45.57 -10.89 -30.56
C ALA A 160 46.01 -10.51 -31.99
N ARG A 161 45.19 -9.83 -32.77
CA ARG A 161 45.55 -9.33 -34.12
C ARG A 161 46.62 -8.23 -34.05
N GLU A 162 46.51 -7.31 -33.13
CA GLU A 162 47.45 -6.18 -32.92
C GLU A 162 48.80 -6.67 -32.43
N THR A 163 48.81 -7.70 -31.56
CA THR A 163 50.05 -8.23 -30.93
C THR A 163 50.81 -9.23 -31.82
N PHE A 164 50.05 -10.05 -32.59
CA PHE A 164 50.65 -11.16 -33.36
C PHE A 164 50.51 -11.02 -34.89
N GLY A 165 49.82 -9.95 -35.37
CA GLY A 165 49.56 -9.74 -36.79
C GLY A 165 50.68 -9.01 -37.57
N GLU A 166 51.67 -8.43 -36.93
CA GLU A 166 52.78 -7.69 -37.58
C GLU A 166 54.03 -8.52 -37.82
N GLY A 167 53.96 -9.82 -37.72
CA GLY A 167 55.12 -10.71 -37.75
C GLY A 167 55.21 -11.70 -38.89
N THR A 168 54.75 -11.40 -40.16
CA THR A 168 55.14 -12.24 -41.29
C THR A 168 55.00 -11.53 -42.65
N THR A 169 55.95 -10.64 -42.98
CA THR A 169 56.31 -10.38 -44.37
C THR A 169 57.83 -10.18 -44.38
N ALA A 170 58.52 -11.27 -44.57
CA ALA A 170 59.88 -11.28 -45.12
C ALA A 170 59.94 -12.36 -46.21
#